data_81081922ce294ba1b005d4da0917eea9
#
_entry.id   81081922ce294ba1b005d4da0917eea9
#
_cell.length_a   1.000
_cell.length_b   1.000
_cell.length_c   1.000
_cell.angle_alpha   90.00
_cell.angle_beta   90.00
_cell.angle_gamma   90.00
#
_symmetry.space_group_name_H-M   'P 1'
#
loop_
_entity.id
_entity.type
_entity.pdbx_description
1 polymer ?
#
loop_
_entity_poly.entity_id
_entity_poly.type
_entity_poly.pdbx_seq_one_letter_code
_entity_poly.pdbx_strand_id
1 'polypeptide(L)'
;AKQTQQILQRLKFDNETIELVERLIFYHDYRYENLRHGLSETGLRHMTNKAGKDLMELLFFLQEADARAQSQKFLSEKLGILNKARQIYYKIKEQGDCLRLKELAINGRDLIALGYMPGKNLGIILNEILEYVLEHPEENSKEKLLILAEKKRRQEQRNIFHPIS
;
A
#
# COMPACT_ATOMS: atom_id res chain seq x y z
N ALA A 1 -2.26 -18.13 9.32
CA ALA A 1 -0.83 -17.82 9.11
C ALA A 1 0.09 -18.78 9.90
N LYS A 2 0.11 -18.81 11.26
CA LYS A 2 1.05 -19.67 12.02
C LYS A 2 1.00 -21.16 11.65
N GLN A 3 -0.18 -21.75 11.46
CA GLN A 3 -0.32 -23.16 11.05
C GLN A 3 0.27 -23.41 9.66
N THR A 4 0.05 -22.49 8.72
CA THR A 4 0.58 -22.58 7.36
C THR A 4 2.10 -22.57 7.36
N GLN A 5 2.70 -21.67 8.13
CA GLN A 5 4.16 -21.59 8.28
C GLN A 5 4.73 -22.92 8.77
N GLN A 6 4.16 -23.49 9.84
CA GLN A 6 4.62 -24.78 10.39
C GLN A 6 4.50 -25.94 9.39
N ILE A 7 3.41 -25.96 8.60
CA ILE A 7 3.21 -26.99 7.58
C ILE A 7 4.26 -26.86 6.46
N LEU A 8 4.46 -25.66 5.94
CA LEU A 8 5.40 -25.41 4.85
C LEU A 8 6.86 -25.64 5.28
N GLN A 9 7.22 -25.25 6.52
CA GLN A 9 8.54 -25.53 7.10
C GLN A 9 8.78 -27.03 7.23
N ARG A 10 7.78 -27.79 7.71
CA ARG A 10 7.85 -29.26 7.80
C ARG A 10 8.02 -29.90 6.42
N LEU A 11 7.38 -29.33 5.40
CA LEU A 11 7.50 -29.76 4.01
C LEU A 11 8.77 -29.26 3.32
N LYS A 12 9.65 -28.54 4.06
CA LYS A 12 10.94 -28.00 3.59
C LYS A 12 10.83 -27.02 2.40
N PHE A 13 9.74 -26.25 2.36
CA PHE A 13 9.68 -25.10 1.44
C PHE A 13 10.71 -24.04 1.85
N ASP A 14 11.22 -23.29 0.86
CA ASP A 14 12.10 -22.14 1.11
C ASP A 14 11.37 -20.98 1.80
N ASN A 15 12.14 -20.10 2.43
CA ASN A 15 11.57 -19.00 3.21
C ASN A 15 10.78 -18.00 2.35
N GLU A 16 11.19 -17.77 1.10
CA GLU A 16 10.52 -16.88 0.17
C GLU A 16 9.12 -17.39 -0.18
N THR A 17 9.01 -18.68 -0.48
CA THR A 17 7.73 -19.36 -0.71
C THR A 17 6.83 -19.31 0.54
N ILE A 18 7.39 -19.53 1.72
CA ILE A 18 6.64 -19.49 2.99
C ILE A 18 6.07 -18.08 3.20
N GLU A 19 6.89 -17.05 3.08
CA GLU A 19 6.47 -15.66 3.24
C GLU A 19 5.40 -15.26 2.22
N LEU A 20 5.57 -15.64 0.95
CA LEU A 20 4.59 -15.38 -0.10
C LEU A 20 3.23 -16.01 0.22
N VAL A 21 3.20 -17.28 0.62
CA VAL A 21 1.96 -17.98 0.97
C VAL A 21 1.30 -17.37 2.22
N GLU A 22 2.09 -17.01 3.23
CA GLU A 22 1.55 -16.35 4.42
C GLU A 22 0.88 -15.01 4.08
N ARG A 23 1.51 -14.20 3.22
CA ARG A 23 0.94 -12.93 2.73
C ARG A 23 -0.33 -13.16 1.90
N LEU A 24 -0.33 -14.15 1.00
CA LEU A 24 -1.52 -14.52 0.23
C LEU A 24 -2.68 -14.90 1.15
N ILE A 25 -2.43 -15.75 2.17
CA ILE A 25 -3.45 -16.15 3.15
C ILE A 25 -3.92 -14.95 3.98
N PHE A 26 -3.04 -14.02 4.31
CA PHE A 26 -3.42 -12.82 5.06
C PHE A 26 -4.38 -11.92 4.27
N TYR A 27 -4.14 -11.78 2.95
CA TYR A 27 -4.91 -10.87 2.10
C TYR A 27 -6.03 -11.54 1.29
N HIS A 28 -6.16 -12.89 1.27
CA HIS A 28 -7.10 -13.59 0.38
C HIS A 28 -8.58 -13.22 0.62
N ASP A 29 -8.94 -12.97 1.88
CA ASP A 29 -10.32 -12.62 2.27
C ASP A 29 -10.55 -11.09 2.29
N TYR A 30 -9.65 -10.33 1.67
CA TYR A 30 -9.75 -8.88 1.63
C TYR A 30 -10.85 -8.43 0.68
N ARG A 31 -11.87 -7.76 1.22
CA ARG A 31 -13.00 -7.28 0.43
C ARG A 31 -12.76 -5.87 -0.05
N TYR A 32 -12.75 -5.66 -1.35
CA TYR A 32 -12.47 -4.38 -1.97
C TYR A 32 -13.51 -3.30 -1.63
N GLU A 33 -14.77 -3.71 -1.37
CA GLU A 33 -15.82 -2.78 -0.95
C GLU A 33 -15.56 -2.18 0.44
N ASN A 34 -14.85 -2.91 1.30
CA ASN A 34 -14.51 -2.51 2.67
C ASN A 34 -13.20 -1.73 2.75
N LEU A 35 -12.59 -1.36 1.63
CA LEU A 35 -11.43 -0.47 1.62
C LEU A 35 -11.79 0.88 2.23
N ARG A 36 -10.84 1.49 2.96
CA ARG A 36 -11.01 2.83 3.55
C ARG A 36 -11.53 3.86 2.55
N HIS A 37 -11.12 3.74 1.29
CA HIS A 37 -11.52 4.61 0.19
C HIS A 37 -12.45 3.90 -0.81
N GLY A 38 -13.07 2.77 -0.43
CA GLY A 38 -13.93 1.97 -1.28
C GLY A 38 -13.20 1.35 -2.48
N LEU A 39 -13.96 0.84 -3.44
CA LEU A 39 -13.45 0.30 -4.70
C LEU A 39 -13.13 1.46 -5.66
N SER A 40 -12.02 2.12 -5.44
CA SER A 40 -11.53 3.29 -6.16
C SER A 40 -10.03 3.18 -6.46
N GLU A 41 -9.49 4.08 -7.26
CA GLU A 41 -8.05 4.14 -7.52
C GLU A 41 -7.27 4.34 -6.22
N THR A 42 -7.68 5.28 -5.38
CA THR A 42 -7.06 5.53 -4.07
C THR A 42 -7.10 4.29 -3.19
N GLY A 43 -8.26 3.62 -3.11
CA GLY A 43 -8.40 2.36 -2.35
C GLY A 43 -7.44 1.28 -2.84
N LEU A 44 -7.31 1.10 -4.15
CA LEU A 44 -6.40 0.13 -4.74
C LEU A 44 -4.92 0.53 -4.59
N ARG A 45 -4.56 1.83 -4.60
CA ARG A 45 -3.19 2.29 -4.29
C ARG A 45 -2.80 1.91 -2.87
N HIS A 46 -3.64 2.21 -1.88
CA HIS A 46 -3.41 1.82 -0.47
C HIS A 46 -3.33 0.30 -0.30
N MET A 47 -4.21 -0.45 -0.95
CA MET A 47 -4.16 -1.92 -0.92
C MET A 47 -2.86 -2.43 -1.52
N THR A 48 -2.45 -1.93 -2.68
CA THR A 48 -1.21 -2.34 -3.36
C THR A 48 0.03 -1.93 -2.57
N ASN A 49 0.01 -0.78 -1.90
CA ASN A 49 1.08 -0.37 -0.98
C ASN A 49 1.25 -1.38 0.15
N LYS A 50 0.16 -1.81 0.79
CA LYS A 50 0.18 -2.76 1.91
C LYS A 50 0.51 -4.18 1.49
N ALA A 51 -0.14 -4.68 0.44
CA ALA A 51 0.05 -6.05 -0.03
C ALA A 51 1.36 -6.23 -0.81
N GLY A 52 1.79 -5.21 -1.54
CA GLY A 52 2.92 -5.24 -2.47
C GLY A 52 2.48 -5.54 -3.91
N LYS A 53 3.14 -4.88 -4.87
CA LYS A 53 2.87 -5.04 -6.31
C LYS A 53 3.02 -6.49 -6.80
N ASP A 54 3.97 -7.22 -6.23
CA ASP A 54 4.28 -8.61 -6.52
C ASP A 54 3.15 -9.58 -6.13
N LEU A 55 2.40 -9.23 -5.09
CA LEU A 55 1.32 -10.08 -4.58
C LEU A 55 -0.02 -9.87 -5.30
N MET A 56 -0.27 -8.69 -5.85
CA MET A 56 -1.60 -8.31 -6.34
C MET A 56 -2.14 -9.23 -7.43
N GLU A 57 -1.33 -9.63 -8.39
CA GLU A 57 -1.78 -10.52 -9.48
C GLU A 57 -2.13 -11.92 -8.95
N LEU A 58 -1.28 -12.47 -8.08
CA LEU A 58 -1.54 -13.76 -7.43
C LEU A 58 -2.78 -13.71 -6.55
N LEU A 59 -2.98 -12.58 -5.87
CA LEU A 59 -4.15 -12.36 -5.03
C LEU A 59 -5.44 -12.36 -5.86
N PHE A 60 -5.46 -11.71 -7.02
CA PHE A 60 -6.60 -11.76 -7.93
C PHE A 60 -6.91 -13.18 -8.42
N PHE A 61 -5.88 -13.97 -8.76
CA PHE A 61 -6.07 -15.37 -9.15
C PHE A 61 -6.64 -16.22 -8.00
N LEU A 62 -6.09 -16.06 -6.80
CA LEU A 62 -6.55 -16.80 -5.62
C LEU A 62 -8.01 -16.45 -5.28
N GLN A 63 -8.36 -15.17 -5.28
CA GLN A 63 -9.73 -14.71 -5.00
C GLN A 63 -10.73 -15.16 -6.07
N GLU A 64 -10.32 -15.22 -7.34
CA GLU A 64 -11.16 -15.74 -8.41
C GLU A 64 -11.40 -17.24 -8.23
N ALA A 65 -10.35 -18.01 -7.91
CA ALA A 65 -10.47 -19.44 -7.66
C ALA A 65 -11.39 -19.72 -6.45
N ASP A 66 -11.22 -18.97 -5.37
CA ASP A 66 -12.06 -19.07 -4.17
C ASP A 66 -13.52 -18.71 -4.48
N ALA A 67 -13.78 -17.63 -5.21
CA ALA A 67 -15.12 -17.26 -5.61
C ALA A 67 -15.82 -18.36 -6.45
N ARG A 68 -15.08 -19.00 -7.36
CA ARG A 68 -15.59 -20.11 -8.19
C ARG A 68 -15.83 -21.40 -7.41
N ALA A 69 -15.08 -21.64 -6.33
CA ALA A 69 -15.24 -22.79 -5.45
C ALA A 69 -16.42 -22.66 -4.48
N GLN A 70 -16.91 -21.46 -4.27
CA GLN A 70 -18.03 -21.16 -3.37
C GLN A 70 -19.39 -21.32 -4.07
N SER A 71 -20.48 -20.97 -3.34
CA SER A 71 -21.84 -21.04 -3.87
C SER A 71 -22.03 -20.17 -5.12
N GLN A 72 -22.67 -20.73 -6.14
CA GLN A 72 -23.01 -20.07 -7.40
C GLN A 72 -23.94 -18.84 -7.23
N LYS A 73 -24.65 -18.75 -6.11
CA LYS A 73 -25.65 -17.71 -5.84
C LYS A 73 -25.11 -16.29 -5.98
N PHE A 74 -23.86 -16.06 -5.56
CA PHE A 74 -23.21 -14.73 -5.57
C PHE A 74 -21.99 -14.66 -6.50
N LEU A 75 -21.77 -15.69 -7.31
CA LEU A 75 -20.57 -15.78 -8.15
C LEU A 75 -20.45 -14.59 -9.11
N SER A 76 -21.53 -14.25 -9.81
CA SER A 76 -21.52 -13.15 -10.78
C SER A 76 -21.17 -11.81 -10.15
N GLU A 77 -21.73 -11.52 -8.96
CA GLU A 77 -21.46 -10.30 -8.21
C GLU A 77 -19.99 -10.25 -7.76
N LYS A 78 -19.49 -11.32 -7.15
CA LYS A 78 -18.07 -11.41 -6.70
C LYS A 78 -17.09 -11.24 -7.85
N LEU A 79 -17.34 -11.90 -8.99
CA LEU A 79 -16.50 -11.76 -10.18
C LEU A 79 -16.59 -10.36 -10.78
N GLY A 80 -17.75 -9.72 -10.72
CA GLY A 80 -17.92 -8.33 -11.17
C GLY A 80 -17.06 -7.36 -10.36
N ILE A 81 -17.09 -7.47 -9.04
CA ILE A 81 -16.26 -6.65 -8.13
C ILE A 81 -14.77 -6.91 -8.37
N LEU A 82 -14.39 -8.18 -8.46
CA LEU A 82 -12.99 -8.57 -8.69
C LEU A 82 -12.46 -8.06 -10.04
N ASN A 83 -13.26 -8.16 -11.10
CA ASN A 83 -12.89 -7.64 -12.41
C ASN A 83 -12.73 -6.11 -12.40
N LYS A 84 -13.61 -5.40 -11.70
CA LYS A 84 -13.48 -3.94 -11.51
C LYS A 84 -12.22 -3.58 -10.75
N ALA A 85 -11.91 -4.28 -9.65
CA ALA A 85 -10.67 -4.09 -8.90
C ALA A 85 -9.43 -4.32 -9.79
N ARG A 86 -9.44 -5.37 -10.59
CA ARG A 86 -8.37 -5.71 -11.54
C ARG A 86 -8.18 -4.61 -12.59
N GLN A 87 -9.25 -4.08 -13.17
CA GLN A 87 -9.18 -2.97 -14.13
C GLN A 87 -8.57 -1.71 -13.51
N ILE A 88 -9.00 -1.35 -12.30
CA ILE A 88 -8.44 -0.20 -11.57
C ILE A 88 -6.96 -0.43 -11.27
N TYR A 89 -6.56 -1.61 -10.82
CA TYR A 89 -5.16 -1.95 -10.55
C TYR A 89 -4.28 -1.81 -11.79
N TYR A 90 -4.72 -2.33 -12.94
CA TYR A 90 -3.95 -2.21 -14.17
C TYR A 90 -3.84 -0.75 -14.66
N LYS A 91 -4.90 0.04 -14.51
CA LYS A 91 -4.85 1.48 -14.79
C LYS A 91 -3.78 2.19 -13.93
N ILE A 92 -3.75 1.95 -12.62
CA ILE A 92 -2.73 2.48 -11.71
C ILE A 92 -1.33 2.05 -12.12
N LYS A 93 -1.16 0.78 -12.52
CA LYS A 93 0.10 0.22 -12.97
C LYS A 93 0.60 0.90 -14.27
N GLU A 94 -0.27 1.14 -15.23
CA GLU A 94 0.03 1.83 -16.49
C GLU A 94 0.37 3.30 -16.28
N GLN A 95 -0.28 3.97 -15.35
CA GLN A 95 0.00 5.36 -14.98
C GLN A 95 1.36 5.51 -14.27
N GLY A 96 1.95 4.42 -13.79
CA GLY A 96 3.22 4.46 -13.08
C GLY A 96 3.13 5.10 -11.70
N ASP A 97 1.97 5.03 -11.05
CA ASP A 97 1.73 5.64 -9.75
C ASP A 97 2.74 5.19 -8.70
N CYS A 98 3.15 6.14 -7.86
CA CYS A 98 3.99 5.87 -6.70
C CYS A 98 3.20 5.06 -5.66
N LEU A 99 3.68 3.86 -5.37
CA LEU A 99 3.03 2.93 -4.43
C LEU A 99 3.95 2.50 -3.29
N ARG A 100 5.22 2.91 -3.29
CA ARG A 100 6.25 2.53 -2.29
C ARG A 100 7.16 3.70 -1.97
N LEU A 101 7.72 3.72 -0.77
CA LEU A 101 8.67 4.76 -0.33
C LEU A 101 9.82 5.01 -1.31
N LYS A 102 10.35 3.94 -1.94
CA LYS A 102 11.46 4.06 -2.91
C LYS A 102 11.05 4.72 -4.23
N GLU A 103 9.76 4.88 -4.48
CA GLU A 103 9.18 5.50 -5.68
C GLU A 103 8.80 6.96 -5.44
N LEU A 104 8.95 7.47 -4.21
CA LEU A 104 8.79 8.89 -3.93
C LEU A 104 9.88 9.69 -4.64
N ALA A 105 9.51 10.86 -5.15
CA ALA A 105 10.42 11.79 -5.81
C ALA A 105 11.42 12.47 -4.84
N ILE A 106 11.29 12.25 -3.53
CA ILE A 106 12.23 12.67 -2.48
C ILE A 106 12.60 11.51 -1.59
N ASN A 107 13.68 11.68 -0.85
CA ASN A 107 14.22 10.69 0.08
C ASN A 107 14.73 11.35 1.37
N GLY A 108 15.30 10.54 2.29
CA GLY A 108 15.79 11.04 3.57
C GLY A 108 16.89 12.10 3.46
N ARG A 109 17.72 12.09 2.41
CA ARG A 109 18.75 13.11 2.19
C ARG A 109 18.13 14.47 1.85
N ASP A 110 17.06 14.46 1.06
CA ASP A 110 16.31 15.67 0.72
C ASP A 110 15.68 16.30 1.97
N LEU A 111 15.14 15.47 2.88
CA LEU A 111 14.61 15.95 4.17
C LEU A 111 15.70 16.53 5.07
N ILE A 112 16.88 15.91 5.14
CA ILE A 112 18.02 16.43 5.90
C ILE A 112 18.45 17.79 5.33
N ALA A 113 18.50 17.94 4.01
CA ALA A 113 18.81 19.22 3.37
C ALA A 113 17.78 20.32 3.69
N LEU A 114 16.53 19.96 3.96
CA LEU A 114 15.49 20.86 4.48
C LEU A 114 15.63 21.18 5.98
N GLY A 115 16.59 20.57 6.68
CA GLY A 115 16.83 20.78 8.11
C GLY A 115 16.08 19.86 9.06
N TYR A 116 15.61 18.70 8.57
CA TYR A 116 15.15 17.62 9.44
C TYR A 116 16.36 16.92 10.09
N MET A 117 16.22 16.55 11.36
CA MET A 117 17.27 15.81 12.07
C MET A 117 17.37 14.35 11.59
N PRO A 118 18.59 13.83 11.35
CA PRO A 118 18.76 12.41 11.03
C PRO A 118 18.19 11.51 12.14
N GLY A 119 17.53 10.41 11.76
CA GLY A 119 17.00 9.45 12.72
C GLY A 119 15.68 8.81 12.27
N LYS A 120 15.02 8.13 13.20
CA LYS A 120 13.77 7.39 12.95
C LYS A 120 12.64 8.28 12.42
N ASN A 121 12.62 9.56 12.80
CA ASN A 121 11.59 10.52 12.35
C ASN A 121 11.57 10.71 10.83
N LEU A 122 12.72 10.60 10.13
CA LEU A 122 12.73 10.71 8.67
C LEU A 122 11.85 9.66 8.01
N GLY A 123 11.87 8.42 8.52
CA GLY A 123 11.03 7.34 8.03
C GLY A 123 9.54 7.63 8.27
N ILE A 124 9.18 8.20 9.41
CA ILE A 124 7.79 8.59 9.74
C ILE A 124 7.30 9.64 8.73
N ILE A 125 8.09 10.70 8.53
CA ILE A 125 7.74 11.79 7.61
C ILE A 125 7.62 11.30 6.17
N LEU A 126 8.55 10.45 5.72
CA LEU A 126 8.46 9.86 4.38
C LEU A 126 7.21 8.97 4.21
N ASN A 127 6.81 8.22 5.25
CA ASN A 127 5.57 7.46 5.21
C ASN A 127 4.33 8.37 5.16
N GLU A 128 4.31 9.47 5.91
CA GLU A 128 3.21 10.45 5.84
C GLU A 128 3.13 11.12 4.46
N ILE A 129 4.28 11.41 3.84
CA ILE A 129 4.33 11.94 2.48
C ILE A 129 3.85 10.88 1.47
N LEU A 130 4.20 9.62 1.67
CA LEU A 130 3.71 8.53 0.84
C LEU A 130 2.18 8.38 0.95
N GLU A 131 1.63 8.41 2.18
CA GLU A 131 0.16 8.37 2.38
C GLU A 131 -0.53 9.52 1.61
N TYR A 132 0.04 10.73 1.65
CA TYR A 132 -0.46 11.86 0.85
C TYR A 132 -0.39 11.58 -0.66
N VAL A 133 0.73 11.04 -1.15
CA VAL A 133 0.92 10.73 -2.59
C VAL A 133 0.00 9.58 -3.04
N LEU A 134 -0.34 8.62 -2.19
CA LEU A 134 -1.32 7.58 -2.53
C LEU A 134 -2.72 8.16 -2.79
N GLU A 135 -3.05 9.29 -2.17
CA GLU A 135 -4.30 10.02 -2.40
C GLU A 135 -4.18 11.01 -3.58
N HIS A 136 -2.97 11.59 -3.79
CA HIS A 136 -2.66 12.63 -4.77
C HIS A 136 -1.44 12.24 -5.63
N PRO A 137 -1.55 11.24 -6.52
CA PRO A 137 -0.40 10.71 -7.27
C PRO A 137 0.28 11.74 -8.17
N GLU A 138 -0.47 12.75 -8.65
CA GLU A 138 0.02 13.87 -9.44
C GLU A 138 0.95 14.81 -8.66
N GLU A 139 0.98 14.69 -7.34
CA GLU A 139 1.84 15.48 -6.46
C GLU A 139 3.24 14.86 -6.28
N ASN A 140 3.50 13.65 -6.83
CA ASN A 140 4.80 12.99 -6.71
C ASN A 140 5.87 13.62 -7.61
N SER A 141 6.20 14.87 -7.36
CA SER A 141 7.34 15.54 -7.95
C SER A 141 8.27 16.11 -6.88
N LYS A 142 9.56 16.18 -7.16
CA LYS A 142 10.55 16.62 -6.17
C LYS A 142 10.22 18.00 -5.61
N GLU A 143 9.87 18.94 -6.48
CA GLU A 143 9.53 20.30 -6.11
C GLU A 143 8.33 20.37 -5.16
N LYS A 144 7.21 19.74 -5.54
CA LYS A 144 5.97 19.73 -4.75
C LYS A 144 6.16 19.05 -3.40
N LEU A 145 6.86 17.92 -3.37
CA LEU A 145 7.09 17.19 -2.13
C LEU A 145 8.05 17.90 -1.18
N LEU A 146 9.04 18.67 -1.69
CA LEU A 146 9.88 19.51 -0.85
C LEU A 146 9.06 20.65 -0.20
N ILE A 147 8.16 21.28 -0.94
CA ILE A 147 7.24 22.30 -0.41
C ILE A 147 6.35 21.70 0.68
N LEU A 148 5.78 20.50 0.43
CA LEU A 148 4.96 19.80 1.41
C LEU A 148 5.75 19.48 2.69
N ALA A 149 6.97 18.94 2.54
CA ALA A 149 7.85 18.62 3.66
C ALA A 149 8.20 19.87 4.47
N GLU A 150 8.54 20.99 3.81
CA GLU A 150 8.85 22.24 4.51
C GLU A 150 7.65 22.77 5.29
N LYS A 151 6.45 22.70 4.72
CA LYS A 151 5.20 23.10 5.40
C LYS A 151 4.97 22.24 6.66
N LYS A 152 5.14 20.92 6.57
CA LYS A 152 5.03 19.99 7.71
C LYS A 152 6.04 20.35 8.82
N ARG A 153 7.30 20.58 8.48
CA ARG A 153 8.35 20.96 9.43
C ARG A 153 8.00 22.24 10.20
N ARG A 154 7.51 23.25 9.51
CA ARG A 154 7.08 24.52 10.13
C ARG A 154 5.89 24.33 11.09
N GLN A 155 4.97 23.43 10.77
CA GLN A 155 3.83 23.10 11.64
C GLN A 155 4.28 22.38 12.91
N GLU A 156 5.19 21.39 12.79
CA GLU A 156 5.78 20.69 13.95
C GLU A 156 6.47 21.67 14.90
N GLN A 157 7.28 22.59 14.37
CA GLN A 157 7.96 23.60 15.18
C GLN A 157 6.97 24.52 15.93
N ARG A 158 5.86 24.93 15.30
CA ARG A 158 4.84 25.74 15.97
C ARG A 158 4.16 24.99 17.11
N ASN A 159 3.87 23.71 16.94
CA ASN A 159 3.23 22.87 17.96
C ASN A 159 4.13 22.63 19.19
N ILE A 160 5.45 22.63 19.01
CA ILE A 160 6.43 22.52 20.11
C ILE A 160 6.47 23.82 20.92
N PHE A 161 6.34 24.98 20.29
CA PHE A 161 6.43 26.29 20.95
C PHE A 161 5.09 26.79 21.53
N HIS A 162 3.94 26.22 21.12
CA HIS A 162 2.63 26.55 21.63
C HIS A 162 1.86 25.25 21.96
N PRO A 163 2.21 24.52 23.05
CA PRO A 163 1.38 23.42 23.52
C PRO A 163 0.01 24.00 23.90
N ILE A 164 -1.04 23.45 23.30
CA ILE A 164 -2.44 23.83 23.58
C ILE A 164 -2.66 23.66 25.08
N SER A 165 -2.98 24.75 25.76
CA SER A 165 -3.35 24.80 27.18
C SER A 165 -4.68 24.08 27.39
#